data_72517140bb3b5553bba8df6cfc6f6e33
#
_entry.id   72517140bb3b5553bba8df6cfc6f6e33
#
_cell.length_a   1.000
_cell.length_b   1.000
_cell.length_c   1.000
_cell.angle_alpha   90.00
_cell.angle_beta   90.00
_cell.angle_gamma   90.00
#
_symmetry.space_group_name_H-M   'P 1'
#
loop_
_entity.id
_entity.type
_entity.pdbx_description
1 polymer ?
#
loop_
_entity_poly.entity_id
_entity_poly.type
_entity_poly.pdbx_seq_one_letter_code
_entity_poly.pdbx_strand_id
1 'polypeptide(L)'
;MSLSFWSCGEESSPTTPTATTLVPVGLPHVSGTIPITYNLHESLPSEWTEQFATIMKNLVVLLPLNTTNFSKVTVYSWNDSIAEPYTNVSGGAYIGGSSQTDKWMVLEIPNLEFKHNHLHQYSVIAHEYFHLHQLSIHSAMSTQDFSIKWLMEGAAAAFESVYTDQYHSPSNQTYFDAQTSVDFLVDGDPSVLENYSSQNVDQNYSSSVFLVLALVKELMKSGYSEADAFKSVLTTFPAQNPTDSNWKSVFESQFGFSVNDFYNVVKTSADYRRIPVTAGVDVAKVRPSRSLTVQSIFD
;
A
#
# COMPACT_ATOMS: atom_id res chain seq x y z
N MET A 1 -17.18 -6.46 -5.17
CA MET A 1 -15.85 -6.38 -5.81
C MET A 1 -14.93 -7.33 -5.06
N SER A 2 -14.39 -8.32 -5.71
CA SER A 2 -13.48 -9.26 -5.08
C SER A 2 -12.07 -8.73 -5.29
N LEU A 3 -11.49 -8.12 -4.27
CA LEU A 3 -10.07 -7.88 -4.22
C LEU A 3 -9.43 -9.22 -3.86
N SER A 4 -8.70 -9.79 -4.79
CA SER A 4 -7.99 -11.03 -4.60
C SER A 4 -6.79 -10.78 -3.70
N PHE A 5 -6.65 -11.61 -2.68
CA PHE A 5 -5.70 -11.44 -1.61
C PHE A 5 -4.35 -12.03 -1.91
N TRP A 6 -3.40 -11.41 -1.29
CA TRP A 6 -2.05 -11.89 -1.14
C TRP A 6 -2.05 -13.29 -0.54
N SER A 7 -1.85 -14.30 -1.37
CA SER A 7 -1.47 -15.65 -0.97
C SER A 7 0.02 -15.76 -1.24
N CYS A 8 0.83 -15.73 -0.19
CA CYS A 8 2.21 -16.16 -0.27
C CYS A 8 2.25 -17.68 -0.52
N GLY A 9 2.01 -18.07 -1.77
CA GLY A 9 2.25 -19.42 -2.25
C GLY A 9 3.67 -19.50 -2.82
N GLU A 10 4.37 -20.59 -2.57
CA GLU A 10 5.60 -20.93 -3.29
C GLU A 10 5.24 -21.19 -4.75
N GLU A 11 5.26 -20.16 -5.59
CA GLU A 11 5.04 -20.31 -7.02
C GLU A 11 6.35 -20.32 -7.79
N SER A 12 6.45 -21.24 -8.74
CA SER A 12 7.57 -21.32 -9.68
C SER A 12 7.63 -20.03 -10.53
N SER A 13 8.82 -19.55 -10.81
CA SER A 13 9.01 -18.39 -11.71
C SER A 13 8.23 -18.55 -13.00
N PRO A 14 7.49 -17.53 -13.46
CA PRO A 14 6.72 -17.61 -14.69
C PRO A 14 7.64 -17.84 -15.89
N THR A 15 7.16 -18.68 -16.81
CA THR A 15 7.79 -18.83 -18.13
C THR A 15 7.52 -17.57 -18.95
N THR A 16 8.36 -17.30 -19.94
CA THR A 16 8.24 -16.14 -20.83
C THR A 16 6.80 -16.00 -21.35
N PRO A 17 6.16 -14.84 -21.21
CA PRO A 17 4.78 -14.66 -21.67
C PRO A 17 4.68 -14.85 -23.18
N THR A 18 3.59 -15.50 -23.61
CA THR A 18 3.25 -15.69 -25.05
C THR A 18 2.41 -14.54 -25.60
N ALA A 19 2.01 -13.62 -24.74
CA ALA A 19 1.15 -12.48 -25.11
C ALA A 19 1.93 -11.33 -25.73
N THR A 20 1.31 -10.58 -26.62
CA THR A 20 1.86 -9.31 -27.12
C THR A 20 1.99 -8.34 -25.95
N THR A 21 3.21 -7.91 -25.70
CA THR A 21 3.54 -7.03 -24.56
C THR A 21 3.79 -5.62 -25.05
N LEU A 22 3.09 -4.65 -24.48
CA LEU A 22 3.39 -3.22 -24.66
C LEU A 22 4.46 -2.84 -23.64
N VAL A 23 5.60 -2.33 -24.10
CA VAL A 23 6.62 -1.77 -23.21
C VAL A 23 6.46 -0.26 -23.18
N PRO A 24 6.15 0.35 -22.02
CA PRO A 24 6.07 1.80 -21.92
C PRO A 24 7.39 2.46 -22.31
N VAL A 25 7.33 3.38 -23.26
CA VAL A 25 8.52 4.12 -23.73
C VAL A 25 8.87 5.21 -22.70
N GLY A 26 10.14 5.26 -22.30
CA GLY A 26 10.64 6.38 -21.48
C GLY A 26 10.54 6.20 -19.97
N LEU A 27 10.28 5.00 -19.46
CA LEU A 27 10.38 4.74 -18.04
C LEU A 27 11.84 4.86 -17.56
N PRO A 28 12.11 5.60 -16.48
CA PRO A 28 13.47 5.85 -16.03
C PRO A 28 14.08 4.57 -15.45
N HIS A 29 15.33 4.30 -15.85
CA HIS A 29 16.21 3.44 -15.07
C HIS A 29 17.06 4.35 -14.17
N VAL A 30 16.82 4.30 -12.87
CA VAL A 30 17.65 5.01 -11.90
C VAL A 30 18.89 4.14 -11.63
N SER A 31 20.08 4.68 -11.90
CA SER A 31 21.32 3.94 -11.67
C SER A 31 21.47 3.53 -10.22
N GLY A 32 21.80 2.26 -9.98
CA GLY A 32 21.95 1.71 -8.62
C GLY A 32 20.66 1.19 -7.98
N THR A 33 19.53 1.25 -8.69
CA THR A 33 18.26 0.67 -8.25
C THR A 33 17.98 -0.67 -8.94
N ILE A 34 16.98 -1.38 -8.42
CA ILE A 34 16.52 -2.66 -8.97
C ILE A 34 15.97 -2.45 -10.39
N PRO A 35 16.40 -3.24 -11.39
CA PRO A 35 15.82 -3.18 -12.71
C PRO A 35 14.37 -3.67 -12.71
N ILE A 36 13.48 -2.93 -13.38
CA ILE A 36 12.08 -3.26 -13.53
C ILE A 36 11.79 -3.59 -14.99
N THR A 37 11.22 -4.78 -15.23
CA THR A 37 10.74 -5.20 -16.54
C THR A 37 9.22 -5.05 -16.58
N TYR A 38 8.67 -4.57 -17.68
CA TYR A 38 7.24 -4.30 -17.83
C TYR A 38 6.62 -5.19 -18.90
N ASN A 39 5.60 -5.97 -18.53
CA ASN A 39 4.78 -6.80 -19.39
C ASN A 39 3.34 -6.26 -19.31
N LEU A 40 3.04 -5.24 -20.09
CA LEU A 40 1.71 -4.65 -20.17
C LEU A 40 0.99 -5.24 -21.39
N HIS A 41 -0.15 -5.89 -21.15
CA HIS A 41 -0.92 -6.54 -22.22
C HIS A 41 -1.69 -5.52 -23.07
N GLU A 42 -1.87 -5.80 -24.35
CA GLU A 42 -2.58 -4.94 -25.31
C GLU A 42 -4.09 -4.75 -25.01
N SER A 43 -4.65 -5.54 -24.07
CA SER A 43 -6.01 -5.34 -23.56
C SER A 43 -6.18 -4.06 -22.73
N LEU A 44 -5.08 -3.44 -22.29
CA LEU A 44 -5.10 -2.21 -21.51
C LEU A 44 -5.32 -1.00 -22.43
N PRO A 45 -6.17 -0.03 -22.04
CA PRO A 45 -6.32 1.22 -22.79
C PRO A 45 -5.00 1.99 -22.90
N SER A 46 -4.73 2.61 -24.04
CA SER A 46 -3.52 3.40 -24.26
C SER A 46 -3.38 4.56 -23.28
N GLU A 47 -4.49 5.23 -22.94
CA GLU A 47 -4.50 6.30 -21.95
C GLU A 47 -4.08 5.80 -20.56
N TRP A 48 -4.55 4.63 -20.16
CA TRP A 48 -4.12 4.02 -18.89
C TRP A 48 -2.62 3.70 -18.92
N THR A 49 -2.12 3.17 -20.03
CA THR A 49 -0.69 2.84 -20.19
C THR A 49 0.20 4.07 -20.09
N GLU A 50 -0.23 5.21 -20.62
CA GLU A 50 0.46 6.51 -20.50
C GLU A 50 0.46 7.01 -19.03
N GLN A 51 -0.68 6.90 -18.35
CA GLN A 51 -0.78 7.26 -16.93
C GLN A 51 0.05 6.32 -16.06
N PHE A 52 0.02 5.00 -16.32
CA PHE A 52 0.89 4.03 -15.67
C PHE A 52 2.37 4.42 -15.78
N ALA A 53 2.84 4.79 -16.97
CA ALA A 53 4.21 5.22 -17.18
C ALA A 53 4.55 6.48 -16.36
N THR A 54 3.61 7.43 -16.26
CA THR A 54 3.76 8.65 -15.45
C THR A 54 3.85 8.32 -13.96
N ILE A 55 2.94 7.46 -13.48
CA ILE A 55 2.91 7.02 -12.08
C ILE A 55 4.21 6.31 -11.72
N MET A 56 4.62 5.32 -12.52
CA MET A 56 5.85 4.58 -12.27
C MET A 56 7.08 5.48 -12.29
N LYS A 57 7.13 6.47 -13.20
CA LYS A 57 8.22 7.46 -13.23
C LYS A 57 8.30 8.26 -11.92
N ASN A 58 7.17 8.68 -11.37
CA ASN A 58 7.15 9.37 -10.09
C ASN A 58 7.61 8.45 -8.95
N LEU A 59 7.08 7.22 -8.91
CA LEU A 59 7.35 6.27 -7.83
C LEU A 59 8.80 5.82 -7.76
N VAL A 60 9.44 5.50 -8.89
CA VAL A 60 10.84 5.02 -8.89
C VAL A 60 11.84 6.10 -8.48
N VAL A 61 11.48 7.38 -8.66
CA VAL A 61 12.31 8.51 -8.22
C VAL A 61 12.11 8.79 -6.73
N LEU A 62 10.85 8.77 -6.26
CA LEU A 62 10.49 9.07 -4.88
C LEU A 62 10.83 7.95 -3.90
N LEU A 63 10.64 6.72 -4.33
CA LEU A 63 10.79 5.50 -3.55
C LEU A 63 11.72 4.52 -4.28
N PRO A 64 13.01 4.82 -4.38
CA PRO A 64 13.95 3.91 -5.03
C PRO A 64 13.98 2.57 -4.29
N LEU A 65 13.92 1.47 -5.06
CA LEU A 65 13.95 0.13 -4.50
C LEU A 65 15.39 -0.26 -4.15
N ASN A 66 15.60 -0.69 -2.90
CA ASN A 66 16.90 -1.15 -2.42
C ASN A 66 17.19 -2.57 -2.92
N THR A 67 18.42 -2.84 -3.35
CA THR A 67 18.87 -4.15 -3.85
C THR A 67 19.18 -5.17 -2.77
N THR A 68 19.00 -4.85 -1.49
CA THR A 68 19.41 -5.72 -0.38
C THR A 68 18.59 -7.00 -0.30
N ASN A 69 17.26 -6.92 -0.52
CA ASN A 69 16.36 -8.03 -0.26
C ASN A 69 15.91 -8.77 -1.52
N PHE A 70 16.01 -8.15 -2.70
CA PHE A 70 15.75 -8.75 -4.00
C PHE A 70 16.47 -7.96 -5.09
N SER A 71 16.58 -8.52 -6.30
CA SER A 71 17.44 -7.95 -7.34
C SER A 71 16.73 -7.62 -8.65
N LYS A 72 15.47 -8.02 -8.79
CA LYS A 72 14.69 -7.82 -10.02
C LYS A 72 13.20 -7.69 -9.70
N VAL A 73 12.51 -6.85 -10.46
CA VAL A 73 11.04 -6.74 -10.48
C VAL A 73 10.52 -6.96 -11.89
N THR A 74 9.43 -7.73 -12.00
CA THR A 74 8.67 -7.82 -13.25
C THR A 74 7.24 -7.36 -12.98
N VAL A 75 6.77 -6.39 -13.74
CA VAL A 75 5.37 -5.94 -13.69
C VAL A 75 4.59 -6.70 -14.76
N TYR A 76 3.46 -7.29 -14.36
CA TYR A 76 2.47 -7.90 -15.23
C TYR A 76 1.17 -7.13 -15.10
N SER A 77 0.59 -6.70 -16.20
CA SER A 77 -0.71 -6.02 -16.14
C SER A 77 -1.58 -6.33 -17.35
N TRP A 78 -2.87 -6.50 -17.11
CA TRP A 78 -3.90 -6.73 -18.13
C TRP A 78 -5.27 -6.28 -17.64
N ASN A 79 -6.23 -6.23 -18.55
CA ASN A 79 -7.63 -5.98 -18.25
C ASN A 79 -8.36 -7.30 -17.99
N ASP A 80 -9.19 -7.39 -16.96
CA ASP A 80 -9.95 -8.60 -16.57
C ASP A 80 -11.01 -9.04 -17.60
N SER A 81 -11.17 -8.29 -18.70
CA SER A 81 -12.05 -8.70 -19.82
C SER A 81 -11.48 -9.86 -20.65
N ILE A 82 -10.24 -10.24 -20.41
CA ILE A 82 -9.57 -11.40 -21.01
C ILE A 82 -9.15 -12.40 -19.95
N ALA A 83 -8.91 -13.65 -20.34
CA ALA A 83 -8.29 -14.63 -19.45
C ALA A 83 -6.84 -14.24 -19.12
N GLU A 84 -6.32 -14.75 -18.01
CA GLU A 84 -4.94 -14.52 -17.54
C GLU A 84 -3.94 -14.78 -18.69
N PRO A 85 -3.23 -13.73 -19.19
CA PRO A 85 -2.40 -13.87 -20.39
C PRO A 85 -0.99 -14.39 -20.10
N TYR A 86 -0.59 -14.42 -18.82
CA TYR A 86 0.76 -14.80 -18.41
C TYR A 86 0.76 -16.11 -17.64
N THR A 87 1.61 -17.04 -18.05
CA THR A 87 1.70 -18.38 -17.42
C THR A 87 2.18 -18.25 -15.97
N ASN A 88 1.51 -18.91 -15.05
CA ASN A 88 1.77 -18.93 -13.60
C ASN A 88 1.59 -17.55 -12.91
N VAL A 89 0.86 -16.63 -13.53
CA VAL A 89 0.48 -15.35 -12.92
C VAL A 89 -1.04 -15.33 -12.80
N SER A 90 -1.54 -15.37 -11.58
CA SER A 90 -2.98 -15.33 -11.29
C SER A 90 -3.52 -13.91 -11.35
N GLY A 91 -4.84 -13.78 -11.51
CA GLY A 91 -5.52 -12.49 -11.51
C GLY A 91 -5.51 -11.79 -10.15
N GLY A 92 -5.77 -10.49 -10.17
CA GLY A 92 -5.81 -9.59 -9.02
C GLY A 92 -4.72 -8.52 -9.02
N ALA A 93 -4.55 -7.83 -7.88
CA ALA A 93 -3.45 -6.91 -7.65
C ALA A 93 -2.66 -7.41 -6.44
N TYR A 94 -1.37 -7.68 -6.62
CA TYR A 94 -0.52 -8.22 -5.55
C TYR A 94 0.96 -8.18 -5.91
N ILE A 95 1.81 -8.35 -4.87
CA ILE A 95 3.23 -8.63 -5.04
C ILE A 95 3.47 -10.12 -4.82
N GLY A 96 3.98 -10.79 -5.86
CA GLY A 96 4.35 -12.21 -5.86
C GLY A 96 5.84 -12.43 -6.08
N GLY A 97 6.22 -13.70 -6.34
CA GLY A 97 7.58 -14.08 -6.71
C GLY A 97 8.44 -14.63 -5.57
N SER A 98 9.59 -15.21 -5.90
CA SER A 98 10.50 -15.79 -4.92
C SER A 98 11.07 -14.72 -3.99
N SER A 99 11.21 -15.06 -2.71
CA SER A 99 11.60 -14.14 -1.65
C SER A 99 12.98 -13.47 -1.85
N GLN A 100 13.89 -14.06 -2.62
CA GLN A 100 15.30 -13.66 -2.58
C GLN A 100 15.90 -13.13 -3.89
N THR A 101 15.23 -13.26 -5.03
CA THR A 101 15.78 -12.80 -6.30
C THR A 101 14.80 -11.97 -7.10
N ASP A 102 13.61 -12.47 -7.34
CA ASP A 102 12.66 -11.89 -8.26
C ASP A 102 11.33 -11.58 -7.56
N LYS A 103 10.82 -10.39 -7.74
CA LYS A 103 9.46 -9.98 -7.33
C LYS A 103 8.62 -9.68 -8.55
N TRP A 104 7.33 -9.95 -8.43
CA TRP A 104 6.32 -9.60 -9.43
C TRP A 104 5.35 -8.61 -8.84
N MET A 105 5.05 -7.57 -9.59
CA MET A 105 3.94 -6.67 -9.33
C MET A 105 2.86 -7.02 -10.34
N VAL A 106 1.78 -7.60 -9.88
CA VAL A 106 0.66 -8.03 -10.72
C VAL A 106 -0.47 -7.00 -10.59
N LEU A 107 -1.02 -6.60 -11.72
CA LEU A 107 -2.08 -5.60 -11.82
C LEU A 107 -3.11 -6.07 -12.86
N GLU A 108 -4.06 -6.90 -12.43
CA GLU A 108 -5.27 -7.13 -13.22
C GLU A 108 -6.27 -6.00 -12.93
N ILE A 109 -6.51 -5.16 -13.92
CA ILE A 109 -7.39 -4.00 -13.74
C ILE A 109 -8.80 -4.34 -14.20
N PRO A 110 -9.81 -4.21 -13.33
CA PRO A 110 -11.20 -4.47 -13.68
C PRO A 110 -11.69 -3.58 -14.82
N ASN A 111 -12.28 -4.17 -15.85
CA ASN A 111 -12.84 -3.45 -16.99
C ASN A 111 -13.92 -2.42 -16.59
N LEU A 112 -14.60 -2.67 -15.47
CA LEU A 112 -15.56 -1.73 -14.90
C LEU A 112 -14.90 -0.44 -14.42
N GLU A 113 -13.64 -0.49 -13.98
CA GLU A 113 -12.92 0.71 -13.55
C GLU A 113 -12.61 1.62 -14.73
N PHE A 114 -12.24 1.06 -15.87
CA PHE A 114 -12.07 1.83 -17.11
C PHE A 114 -13.38 2.45 -17.57
N LYS A 115 -14.49 1.68 -17.55
CA LYS A 115 -15.81 2.16 -17.98
C LYS A 115 -16.36 3.31 -17.13
N HIS A 116 -16.04 3.33 -15.85
CA HIS A 116 -16.52 4.32 -14.89
C HIS A 116 -15.46 5.35 -14.49
N ASN A 117 -14.29 5.30 -15.12
CA ASN A 117 -13.13 6.13 -14.78
C ASN A 117 -12.86 6.13 -13.25
N HIS A 118 -12.86 4.94 -12.65
CA HIS A 118 -12.67 4.79 -11.21
C HIS A 118 -11.22 5.05 -10.85
N LEU A 119 -10.97 5.84 -9.81
CA LEU A 119 -9.60 6.21 -9.41
C LEU A 119 -8.73 5.03 -9.01
N HIS A 120 -9.34 3.94 -8.56
CA HIS A 120 -8.62 2.74 -8.13
C HIS A 120 -7.74 2.15 -9.26
N GLN A 121 -8.12 2.28 -10.53
CA GLN A 121 -7.28 1.87 -11.68
C GLN A 121 -5.88 2.49 -11.67
N TYR A 122 -5.71 3.63 -10.99
CA TYR A 122 -4.42 4.34 -10.86
C TYR A 122 -3.82 4.18 -9.47
N SER A 123 -4.64 4.25 -8.44
CA SER A 123 -4.16 4.21 -7.06
C SER A 123 -3.57 2.86 -6.68
N VAL A 124 -4.10 1.77 -7.24
CA VAL A 124 -3.58 0.41 -7.04
C VAL A 124 -2.11 0.27 -7.50
N ILE A 125 -1.69 1.04 -8.51
CA ILE A 125 -0.29 1.06 -8.96
C ILE A 125 0.61 1.59 -7.84
N ALA A 126 0.19 2.68 -7.18
CA ALA A 126 0.94 3.26 -6.07
C ALA A 126 0.93 2.33 -4.85
N HIS A 127 -0.20 1.67 -4.56
CA HIS A 127 -0.34 0.69 -3.50
C HIS A 127 0.66 -0.46 -3.65
N GLU A 128 0.62 -1.16 -4.78
CA GLU A 128 1.47 -2.32 -5.03
C GLU A 128 2.95 -1.93 -5.14
N TYR A 129 3.25 -0.77 -5.74
CA TYR A 129 4.63 -0.29 -5.75
C TYR A 129 5.14 -0.01 -4.33
N PHE A 130 4.28 0.50 -3.44
CA PHE A 130 4.67 0.74 -2.06
C PHE A 130 4.98 -0.57 -1.33
N HIS A 131 4.28 -1.66 -1.61
CA HIS A 131 4.66 -2.98 -1.10
C HIS A 131 6.06 -3.42 -1.58
N LEU A 132 6.42 -3.16 -2.85
CA LEU A 132 7.80 -3.39 -3.31
C LEU A 132 8.81 -2.56 -2.50
N HIS A 133 8.49 -1.30 -2.22
CA HIS A 133 9.34 -0.45 -1.38
C HIS A 133 9.46 -1.01 0.04
N GLN A 134 8.36 -1.39 0.69
CA GLN A 134 8.38 -2.05 1.99
C GLN A 134 9.29 -3.28 2.00
N LEU A 135 9.11 -4.18 1.03
CA LEU A 135 9.94 -5.38 0.88
C LEU A 135 11.43 -5.04 0.65
N SER A 136 11.73 -3.94 -0.01
CA SER A 136 13.10 -3.52 -0.30
C SER A 136 13.85 -3.04 0.94
N ILE A 137 13.15 -2.46 1.92
CA ILE A 137 13.73 -1.89 3.15
C ILE A 137 13.53 -2.78 4.39
N HIS A 138 12.69 -3.80 4.32
CA HIS A 138 12.28 -4.64 5.44
C HIS A 138 12.52 -6.12 5.11
N SER A 139 13.65 -6.68 5.55
CA SER A 139 14.04 -8.05 5.19
C SER A 139 13.12 -9.10 5.81
N ALA A 140 12.64 -8.90 7.05
CA ALA A 140 11.71 -9.82 7.69
C ALA A 140 10.37 -9.92 6.94
N MET A 141 9.89 -8.82 6.36
CA MET A 141 8.72 -8.85 5.48
C MET A 141 9.03 -9.63 4.19
N SER A 142 10.23 -9.44 3.63
CA SER A 142 10.66 -10.16 2.43
C SER A 142 10.82 -11.66 2.66
N THR A 143 11.16 -12.10 3.87
CA THR A 143 11.30 -13.51 4.28
C THR A 143 10.06 -14.08 4.96
N GLN A 144 8.97 -13.32 5.03
CA GLN A 144 7.71 -13.71 5.69
C GLN A 144 7.81 -13.88 7.21
N ASP A 145 8.83 -13.30 7.85
CA ASP A 145 8.97 -13.25 9.30
C ASP A 145 8.23 -12.07 9.94
N PHE A 146 7.58 -11.24 9.11
CA PHE A 146 6.73 -10.14 9.53
C PHE A 146 5.43 -10.14 8.72
N SER A 147 4.30 -10.23 9.41
CA SER A 147 2.98 -10.40 8.81
C SER A 147 1.88 -9.52 9.43
N ILE A 148 2.26 -8.46 10.16
CA ILE A 148 1.29 -7.58 10.84
C ILE A 148 0.50 -6.76 9.81
N LYS A 149 -0.69 -7.22 9.52
CA LYS A 149 -1.50 -6.77 8.38
C LYS A 149 -1.77 -5.27 8.37
N TRP A 150 -2.21 -4.67 9.49
CA TRP A 150 -2.54 -3.25 9.47
C TRP A 150 -1.31 -2.34 9.26
N LEU A 151 -0.11 -2.79 9.69
CA LEU A 151 1.13 -2.07 9.43
C LEU A 151 1.61 -2.23 7.98
N MET A 152 1.30 -3.36 7.34
CA MET A 152 1.65 -3.61 5.95
C MET A 152 0.67 -2.92 5.01
N GLU A 153 -0.58 -3.37 5.04
CA GLU A 153 -1.65 -2.93 4.14
C GLU A 153 -2.09 -1.49 4.44
N GLY A 154 -2.21 -1.16 5.74
CA GLY A 154 -2.57 0.19 6.15
C GLY A 154 -1.54 1.24 5.76
N ALA A 155 -0.24 0.90 5.80
CA ALA A 155 0.82 1.79 5.34
C ALA A 155 0.79 1.96 3.81
N ALA A 156 0.58 0.88 3.05
CA ALA A 156 0.45 0.95 1.59
C ALA A 156 -0.77 1.79 1.19
N ALA A 157 -1.93 1.56 1.82
CA ALA A 157 -3.13 2.32 1.54
C ALA A 157 -3.07 3.77 2.04
N ALA A 158 -2.34 4.07 3.12
CA ALA A 158 -2.09 5.44 3.55
C ALA A 158 -1.20 6.18 2.55
N PHE A 159 -0.14 5.55 2.05
CA PHE A 159 0.69 6.09 0.98
C PHE A 159 -0.11 6.31 -0.31
N GLU A 160 -0.85 5.30 -0.75
CA GLU A 160 -1.77 5.35 -1.89
C GLU A 160 -2.71 6.56 -1.79
N SER A 161 -3.29 6.79 -0.59
CA SER A 161 -4.22 7.89 -0.37
C SER A 161 -3.55 9.26 -0.55
N VAL A 162 -2.34 9.45 0.00
CA VAL A 162 -1.58 10.70 -0.17
C VAL A 162 -1.16 10.89 -1.63
N TYR A 163 -0.70 9.83 -2.28
CA TYR A 163 -0.29 9.86 -3.69
C TYR A 163 -1.48 10.25 -4.59
N THR A 164 -2.61 9.59 -4.41
CA THR A 164 -3.80 9.81 -5.21
C THR A 164 -4.37 11.22 -4.99
N ASP A 165 -4.38 11.69 -3.75
CA ASP A 165 -4.84 13.04 -3.41
C ASP A 165 -3.98 14.11 -4.09
N GLN A 166 -2.67 13.88 -4.15
CA GLN A 166 -1.73 14.81 -4.78
C GLN A 166 -1.81 14.84 -6.31
N TYR A 167 -1.94 13.69 -6.97
CA TYR A 167 -1.77 13.57 -8.42
C TYR A 167 -3.03 13.29 -9.21
N HIS A 168 -4.06 12.73 -8.58
CA HIS A 168 -5.27 12.25 -9.26
C HIS A 168 -6.58 12.75 -8.63
N SER A 169 -6.52 13.57 -7.58
CA SER A 169 -7.73 14.06 -6.92
C SER A 169 -8.55 14.95 -7.85
N PRO A 170 -9.75 14.55 -8.29
CA PRO A 170 -10.64 15.43 -9.01
C PRO A 170 -11.29 16.42 -8.03
N SER A 171 -11.08 17.69 -8.23
CA SER A 171 -11.87 18.81 -7.68
C SER A 171 -12.53 18.55 -6.31
N ASN A 172 -11.73 18.56 -5.23
CA ASN A 172 -12.16 18.57 -3.82
C ASN A 172 -12.60 17.23 -3.17
N GLN A 173 -12.53 16.10 -3.84
CA GLN A 173 -12.70 14.79 -3.20
C GLN A 173 -11.35 14.12 -3.07
N THR A 174 -11.00 13.70 -1.86
CA THR A 174 -9.82 12.86 -1.64
C THR A 174 -10.19 11.41 -1.84
N TYR A 175 -9.30 10.61 -2.44
CA TYR A 175 -9.50 9.17 -2.58
C TYR A 175 -9.72 8.50 -1.22
N PHE A 176 -9.07 8.99 -0.17
CA PHE A 176 -9.25 8.55 1.21
C PHE A 176 -10.72 8.61 1.66
N ASP A 177 -11.45 9.67 1.32
CA ASP A 177 -12.87 9.81 1.69
C ASP A 177 -13.75 8.72 1.10
N ALA A 178 -13.42 8.25 -0.09
CA ALA A 178 -14.19 7.21 -0.78
C ALA A 178 -13.94 5.80 -0.23
N GLN A 179 -12.78 5.58 0.41
CA GLN A 179 -12.37 4.25 0.87
C GLN A 179 -12.71 3.94 2.32
N THR A 180 -13.06 4.93 3.14
CA THR A 180 -13.16 4.71 4.57
C THR A 180 -14.55 4.23 5.00
N SER A 181 -14.64 3.00 5.48
CA SER A 181 -15.79 2.44 6.23
C SER A 181 -15.24 1.72 7.46
N VAL A 182 -14.96 2.49 8.52
CA VAL A 182 -14.25 2.00 9.71
C VAL A 182 -15.11 1.90 10.97
N ASP A 183 -16.42 2.00 10.83
CA ASP A 183 -17.34 2.03 11.98
C ASP A 183 -17.26 0.76 12.83
N PHE A 184 -16.87 -0.38 12.25
CA PHE A 184 -16.76 -1.63 13.01
C PHE A 184 -15.60 -1.63 14.05
N LEU A 185 -14.61 -0.75 13.92
CA LEU A 185 -13.56 -0.58 14.92
C LEU A 185 -14.11 -0.02 16.26
N VAL A 186 -15.32 0.51 16.25
CA VAL A 186 -15.94 1.13 17.42
C VAL A 186 -16.12 0.17 18.55
N ASP A 187 -16.65 -1.00 18.21
CA ASP A 187 -17.06 -2.02 19.18
C ASP A 187 -16.05 -3.18 19.24
N GLY A 188 -15.08 -3.16 18.33
CA GLY A 188 -14.07 -4.19 18.17
C GLY A 188 -12.79 -3.95 18.98
N ASP A 189 -11.93 -4.93 18.95
CA ASP A 189 -10.54 -4.83 19.39
C ASP A 189 -9.64 -4.54 18.18
N PRO A 190 -8.95 -3.39 18.10
CA PRO A 190 -8.05 -3.10 16.99
C PRO A 190 -6.98 -4.15 16.75
N SER A 191 -6.62 -4.95 17.77
CA SER A 191 -5.64 -6.02 17.62
C SER A 191 -6.06 -7.12 16.63
N VAL A 192 -7.36 -7.26 16.31
CA VAL A 192 -7.83 -8.18 15.26
C VAL A 192 -7.26 -7.83 13.89
N LEU A 193 -6.83 -6.58 13.69
CA LEU A 193 -6.21 -6.11 12.46
C LEU A 193 -4.72 -6.46 12.37
N GLU A 194 -4.13 -7.04 13.40
CA GLU A 194 -2.79 -7.61 13.33
C GLU A 194 -2.75 -8.79 12.33
N ASN A 195 -3.84 -9.57 12.28
CA ASN A 195 -3.94 -10.75 11.41
C ASN A 195 -5.38 -11.02 10.98
N TYR A 196 -5.88 -10.32 9.99
CA TYR A 196 -7.23 -10.54 9.44
C TYR A 196 -7.23 -11.45 8.22
N SER A 197 -8.35 -12.17 8.05
CA SER A 197 -8.57 -13.01 6.87
C SER A 197 -9.10 -12.19 5.68
N SER A 198 -9.21 -12.84 4.52
CA SER A 198 -9.81 -12.28 3.31
C SER A 198 -11.31 -11.95 3.39
N GLN A 199 -11.97 -12.27 4.49
CA GLN A 199 -13.36 -11.88 4.71
C GLN A 199 -13.43 -10.41 5.14
N ASN A 200 -14.44 -9.68 4.65
CA ASN A 200 -14.65 -8.26 4.95
C ASN A 200 -13.48 -7.34 4.60
N VAL A 201 -12.91 -7.55 3.45
CA VAL A 201 -11.71 -6.91 2.93
C VAL A 201 -11.75 -5.41 2.99
N ASP A 202 -12.77 -4.80 2.40
CA ASP A 202 -12.88 -3.34 2.32
C ASP A 202 -12.89 -2.71 3.72
N GLN A 203 -13.54 -3.36 4.70
CA GLN A 203 -13.54 -2.92 6.09
C GLN A 203 -12.16 -3.08 6.73
N ASN A 204 -11.47 -4.18 6.47
CA ASN A 204 -10.14 -4.45 7.01
C ASN A 204 -9.11 -3.46 6.45
N TYR A 205 -9.14 -3.18 5.15
CA TYR A 205 -8.26 -2.19 4.53
C TYR A 205 -8.55 -0.78 5.06
N SER A 206 -9.79 -0.33 5.02
CA SER A 206 -10.20 0.98 5.53
C SER A 206 -9.80 1.17 7.00
N SER A 207 -9.95 0.13 7.82
CA SER A 207 -9.57 0.16 9.22
C SER A 207 -8.07 0.18 9.43
N SER A 208 -7.31 -0.54 8.60
CA SER A 208 -5.86 -0.52 8.63
C SER A 208 -5.31 0.85 8.27
N VAL A 209 -5.85 1.50 7.23
CA VAL A 209 -5.54 2.90 6.88
C VAL A 209 -5.84 3.82 8.05
N PHE A 210 -7.03 3.68 8.66
CA PHE A 210 -7.41 4.49 9.79
C PHE A 210 -6.41 4.37 10.96
N LEU A 211 -5.97 3.15 11.28
CA LEU A 211 -4.96 2.93 12.33
C LEU A 211 -3.62 3.60 11.99
N VAL A 212 -3.14 3.48 10.75
CA VAL A 212 -1.90 4.14 10.33
C VAL A 212 -2.03 5.66 10.45
N LEU A 213 -3.13 6.23 9.99
CA LEU A 213 -3.35 7.68 10.06
C LEU A 213 -3.56 8.16 11.51
N ALA A 214 -4.21 7.37 12.37
CA ALA A 214 -4.31 7.65 13.78
C ALA A 214 -2.94 7.62 14.48
N LEU A 215 -2.08 6.67 14.11
CA LEU A 215 -0.69 6.62 14.59
C LEU A 215 0.10 7.87 14.19
N VAL A 216 -0.04 8.31 12.94
CA VAL A 216 0.54 9.59 12.49
C VAL A 216 0.06 10.76 13.36
N LYS A 217 -1.24 10.82 13.68
CA LYS A 217 -1.78 11.89 14.55
C LYS A 217 -1.24 11.82 15.98
N GLU A 218 -1.05 10.63 16.56
CA GLU A 218 -0.41 10.49 17.89
C GLU A 218 1.05 10.98 17.86
N LEU A 219 1.80 10.68 16.82
CA LEU A 219 3.17 11.17 16.65
C LEU A 219 3.20 12.72 16.51
N MET A 220 2.24 13.29 15.77
CA MET A 220 2.12 14.75 15.69
C MET A 220 1.84 15.39 17.07
N LYS A 221 1.01 14.77 17.93
CA LYS A 221 0.80 15.23 19.30
C LYS A 221 2.08 15.15 20.14
N SER A 222 2.96 14.21 19.80
CA SER A 222 4.29 14.07 20.42
C SER A 222 5.35 15.02 19.85
N GLY A 223 4.96 15.92 18.94
CA GLY A 223 5.82 17.00 18.41
C GLY A 223 6.43 16.73 17.03
N TYR A 224 6.10 15.64 16.36
CA TYR A 224 6.51 15.43 14.98
C TYR A 224 5.79 16.38 14.02
N SER A 225 6.47 16.83 12.96
CA SER A 225 5.74 17.36 11.79
C SER A 225 4.90 16.22 11.16
N GLU A 226 3.87 16.58 10.39
CA GLU A 226 3.05 15.54 9.73
C GLU A 226 3.90 14.68 8.77
N ALA A 227 4.78 15.30 8.01
CA ALA A 227 5.69 14.60 7.10
C ALA A 227 6.65 13.65 7.85
N ASP A 228 7.26 14.11 8.96
CA ASP A 228 8.15 13.27 9.78
C ASP A 228 7.38 12.12 10.45
N ALA A 229 6.14 12.35 10.87
CA ALA A 229 5.28 11.32 11.42
C ALA A 229 4.98 10.22 10.38
N PHE A 230 4.61 10.61 9.16
CA PHE A 230 4.45 9.66 8.05
C PHE A 230 5.77 8.93 7.75
N LYS A 231 6.89 9.64 7.60
CA LYS A 231 8.21 9.03 7.38
C LYS A 231 8.57 8.03 8.47
N SER A 232 8.25 8.35 9.73
CA SER A 232 8.49 7.46 10.88
C SER A 232 7.74 6.14 10.74
N VAL A 233 6.46 6.18 10.32
CA VAL A 233 5.62 4.99 10.17
C VAL A 233 5.94 4.23 8.88
N LEU A 234 6.08 4.93 7.76
CA LEU A 234 6.20 4.32 6.43
C LEU A 234 7.61 3.80 6.10
N THR A 235 8.64 4.38 6.72
CA THR A 235 10.03 4.08 6.37
C THR A 235 10.88 3.73 7.59
N THR A 236 10.89 4.58 8.63
CA THR A 236 11.83 4.41 9.75
C THR A 236 11.52 3.16 10.57
N PHE A 237 10.26 2.91 10.87
CA PHE A 237 9.85 1.70 11.59
C PHE A 237 10.14 0.42 10.80
N PRO A 238 9.73 0.26 9.52
CA PRO A 238 10.08 -0.91 8.72
C PRO A 238 11.60 -1.12 8.58
N ALA A 239 12.38 -0.05 8.45
CA ALA A 239 13.83 -0.12 8.32
C ALA A 239 14.54 -0.68 9.57
N GLN A 240 13.88 -0.69 10.74
CA GLN A 240 14.38 -1.39 11.93
C GLN A 240 14.24 -2.91 11.85
N ASN A 241 13.63 -3.40 10.78
CA ASN A 241 13.44 -4.82 10.50
C ASN A 241 12.72 -5.60 11.63
N PRO A 242 11.54 -5.12 12.11
CA PRO A 242 10.77 -5.87 13.09
C PRO A 242 10.34 -7.23 12.53
N THR A 243 10.13 -8.18 13.45
CA THR A 243 9.59 -9.52 13.15
C THR A 243 8.29 -9.73 13.90
N ASP A 244 7.51 -10.76 13.57
CA ASP A 244 6.29 -11.11 14.31
C ASP A 244 6.55 -11.34 15.81
N SER A 245 7.76 -11.74 16.17
CA SER A 245 8.13 -12.00 17.56
C SER A 245 8.53 -10.75 18.36
N ASN A 246 8.97 -9.66 17.69
CA ASN A 246 9.53 -8.50 18.39
C ASN A 246 8.90 -7.15 18.01
N TRP A 247 7.98 -7.11 17.05
CA TRP A 247 7.45 -5.86 16.50
C TRP A 247 6.81 -4.94 17.57
N LYS A 248 6.18 -5.50 18.61
CA LYS A 248 5.58 -4.69 19.70
C LYS A 248 6.64 -3.93 20.47
N SER A 249 7.78 -4.53 20.73
CA SER A 249 8.90 -3.85 21.41
C SER A 249 9.60 -2.83 20.48
N VAL A 250 9.72 -3.16 19.20
CA VAL A 250 10.25 -2.21 18.21
C VAL A 250 9.29 -1.03 18.04
N PHE A 251 7.97 -1.28 18.01
CA PHE A 251 6.94 -0.25 17.96
C PHE A 251 7.04 0.71 19.16
N GLU A 252 7.12 0.18 20.37
CA GLU A 252 7.24 0.99 21.59
C GLU A 252 8.55 1.79 21.59
N SER A 253 9.66 1.17 21.19
CA SER A 253 10.94 1.86 21.08
C SER A 253 10.93 3.00 20.05
N GLN A 254 10.25 2.79 18.89
CA GLN A 254 10.19 3.77 17.80
C GLN A 254 9.25 4.93 18.10
N PHE A 255 8.08 4.64 18.68
CA PHE A 255 7.01 5.61 18.80
C PHE A 255 6.83 6.18 20.23
N GLY A 256 7.48 5.57 21.23
CA GLY A 256 7.47 6.05 22.61
C GLY A 256 6.25 5.65 23.43
N PHE A 257 5.39 4.77 22.91
CA PHE A 257 4.23 4.21 23.61
C PHE A 257 3.94 2.79 23.12
N SER A 258 3.31 1.98 23.96
CA SER A 258 2.99 0.61 23.58
C SER A 258 1.86 0.56 22.53
N VAL A 259 1.86 -0.47 21.70
CA VAL A 259 0.76 -0.69 20.73
C VAL A 259 -0.60 -0.87 21.44
N ASN A 260 -0.61 -1.46 22.65
CA ASN A 260 -1.83 -1.63 23.41
C ASN A 260 -2.39 -0.29 23.92
N ASP A 261 -1.52 0.64 24.34
CA ASP A 261 -1.92 2.00 24.69
C ASP A 261 -2.47 2.72 23.47
N PHE A 262 -1.84 2.58 22.34
CA PHE A 262 -2.31 3.13 21.07
C PHE A 262 -3.71 2.58 20.72
N TYR A 263 -3.93 1.27 20.77
CA TYR A 263 -5.24 0.67 20.51
C TYR A 263 -6.31 1.20 21.49
N ASN A 264 -5.96 1.33 22.77
CA ASN A 264 -6.86 1.90 23.75
C ASN A 264 -7.22 3.36 23.46
N VAL A 265 -6.24 4.16 23.03
CA VAL A 265 -6.48 5.56 22.62
C VAL A 265 -7.42 5.63 21.43
N VAL A 266 -7.22 4.82 20.39
CA VAL A 266 -8.11 4.77 19.22
C VAL A 266 -9.54 4.40 19.62
N LYS A 267 -9.72 3.46 20.57
CA LYS A 267 -11.03 3.00 21.04
C LYS A 267 -11.76 4.04 21.88
N THR A 268 -11.07 4.80 22.69
CA THR A 268 -11.68 5.56 23.79
C THR A 268 -11.59 7.07 23.63
N SER A 269 -10.60 7.58 22.89
CA SER A 269 -10.38 9.02 22.77
C SER A 269 -11.40 9.70 21.87
N ALA A 270 -11.93 10.83 22.33
CA ALA A 270 -12.74 11.73 21.51
C ALA A 270 -11.99 12.28 20.30
N ASP A 271 -10.64 12.19 20.29
CA ASP A 271 -9.82 12.63 19.15
C ASP A 271 -10.03 11.77 17.91
N TYR A 272 -10.52 10.53 18.08
CA TYR A 272 -10.74 9.57 16.98
C TYR A 272 -12.20 9.18 16.79
N ARG A 273 -13.08 9.66 17.68
CA ARG A 273 -14.47 9.23 17.74
C ARG A 273 -15.44 10.37 17.40
N ARG A 274 -16.60 10.02 16.85
CA ARG A 274 -17.74 10.94 16.70
C ARG A 274 -18.31 11.28 18.08
N ILE A 275 -19.16 12.28 18.15
CA ILE A 275 -19.87 12.64 19.37
C ILE A 275 -21.37 12.27 19.21
N PRO A 276 -21.93 11.43 20.08
CA PRO A 276 -21.30 10.79 21.24
C PRO A 276 -20.24 9.74 20.83
N VAL A 277 -19.31 9.44 21.73
CA VAL A 277 -18.19 8.49 21.46
C VAL A 277 -18.66 7.13 20.96
N THR A 278 -19.87 6.71 21.35
CA THR A 278 -20.51 5.47 20.89
C THR A 278 -20.97 5.51 19.42
N ALA A 279 -20.93 6.67 18.76
CA ALA A 279 -21.40 6.81 17.38
C ALA A 279 -20.40 6.36 16.32
N GLY A 280 -19.23 5.86 16.71
CA GLY A 280 -18.22 5.35 15.78
C GLY A 280 -16.96 6.19 15.72
N VAL A 281 -16.01 5.75 14.90
CA VAL A 281 -14.80 6.52 14.60
C VAL A 281 -15.11 7.65 13.62
N ASP A 282 -14.29 8.68 13.63
CA ASP A 282 -14.41 9.84 12.76
C ASP A 282 -13.18 9.94 11.83
N VAL A 283 -13.34 9.49 10.60
CA VAL A 283 -12.28 9.49 9.60
C VAL A 283 -11.75 10.88 9.29
N ALA A 284 -12.57 11.92 9.45
CA ALA A 284 -12.13 13.30 9.21
C ALA A 284 -11.05 13.75 10.19
N LYS A 285 -11.00 13.16 11.39
CA LYS A 285 -10.02 13.51 12.44
C LYS A 285 -8.61 12.99 12.15
N VAL A 286 -8.50 11.96 11.32
CA VAL A 286 -7.21 11.36 10.96
C VAL A 286 -6.73 11.80 9.57
N ARG A 287 -7.57 12.53 8.82
CA ARG A 287 -7.23 12.94 7.46
C ARG A 287 -5.88 13.66 7.40
N PRO A 288 -5.03 13.31 6.43
CA PRO A 288 -3.82 14.07 6.13
C PRO A 288 -4.13 15.51 5.71
N SER A 289 -3.19 16.40 5.96
CA SER A 289 -3.26 17.76 5.47
C SER A 289 -3.19 17.79 3.94
N ARG A 290 -3.97 18.66 3.30
CA ARG A 290 -3.89 18.90 1.85
C ARG A 290 -2.54 19.46 1.39
N SER A 291 -1.74 20.01 2.28
CA SER A 291 -0.39 20.48 2.00
C SER A 291 0.66 19.39 2.09
N LEU A 292 0.31 18.20 2.60
CA LEU A 292 1.19 17.03 2.64
C LEU A 292 1.42 16.54 1.22
N THR A 293 2.67 16.31 0.88
CA THR A 293 3.09 15.75 -0.41
C THR A 293 3.94 14.51 -0.20
N VAL A 294 3.93 13.60 -1.16
CA VAL A 294 4.81 12.43 -1.10
C VAL A 294 6.29 12.85 -1.04
N GLN A 295 6.67 13.94 -1.71
CA GLN A 295 8.03 14.49 -1.62
C GLN A 295 8.38 14.90 -0.18
N SER A 296 7.47 15.61 0.51
CA SER A 296 7.73 16.03 1.89
C SER A 296 7.87 14.89 2.89
N ILE A 297 7.33 13.71 2.56
CA ILE A 297 7.45 12.51 3.39
C ILE A 297 8.81 11.82 3.19
N PHE A 298 9.29 11.76 1.94
CA PHE A 298 10.45 10.92 1.59
C PHE A 298 11.75 11.71 1.34
N ASP A 299 11.69 13.04 1.24
CA ASP A 299 12.88 13.92 1.25
C ASP A 299 13.48 14.02 2.68
#